data_92767665dd9c1b7793d7d34234e41a75
#
_entry.id   92767665dd9c1b7793d7d34234e41a75
#
_cell.length_a   1.000
_cell.length_b   1.000
_cell.length_c   1.000
_cell.angle_alpha   90.00
_cell.angle_beta   90.00
_cell.angle_gamma   90.00
#
_symmetry.space_group_name_H-M   'P 1'
#
loop_
_entity.id
_entity.type
_entity.pdbx_description
1 polymer ?
#
loop_
_entity_poly.entity_id
_entity_poly.type
_entity_poly.pdbx_seq_one_letter_code
_entity_poly.pdbx_strand_id
1 'polypeptide(L)'
;MHRWQLASQMSALAVGLSLMGASLASAAAGDQLVNTGSPPTPFSQNKQNEPALAVDANHPNILVAGANDEIDMEACNAGDDRTCPFTPGVGVSGVYFSFNSGKTWRQPTYTGLTGRDCQGVVGNADPPCTAHPGPIGTLPWYAENGLVSDGDPAVAFGPVPVNGTFSWANGSRLYYANLTSNVSAVRSEEVFRGFEAIAVSRTDNVAAAAANDKSAWKPPVLVSRQSSTTFSDKEQIWADNAASSPFFGNVYLCWASFRGQEKSPNAVPAPLMVATSTDGGQTWTQHQISAAANNAQRNPVDGCTVRTDSRGVAYVFGVATSSPANHQAFEFMSKSFDGGRTWSRPTPVVGPVTQPGVPDPVIGRPTIDGIAGARSDLAPAPSVDIANGAPTGADATNRIVMTYVSGEITKPHVFFAESTNGGATWAGPRAIEGPTDRGLYTAPAISPDGKNVYVVYNAFTTPYRPTTATPRSLVGVVLKASAGATGATGAFTEIHRGAPGDPRGSSQNNLVAEFLGDYVYAVATRTYGAAVWNDTRFAADCPAIDAWRQSLENGAPIARPAPQQECPATFGNSDIFSFTTAP
;
A
#
# COMPACT_ATOMS: atom_id res chain seq x y z
N MET A 1 19.49 60.98 67.05
CA MET A 1 18.28 61.26 66.30
C MET A 1 18.64 61.14 64.80
N HIS A 2 18.24 60.16 64.14
CA HIS A 2 17.78 60.07 62.76
C HIS A 2 17.80 58.60 62.33
N ARG A 3 16.61 58.08 62.12
CA ARG A 3 16.35 56.71 61.59
C ARG A 3 16.57 56.71 60.08
N TRP A 4 17.27 55.73 59.58
CA TRP A 4 17.27 55.39 58.20
C TRP A 4 16.57 54.04 58.03
N GLN A 5 15.49 54.03 57.24
CA GLN A 5 14.79 52.83 56.80
C GLN A 5 15.46 52.32 55.54
N LEU A 6 15.85 51.07 55.50
CA LEU A 6 16.26 50.36 54.32
C LEU A 6 15.02 49.62 53.74
N ALA A 7 14.65 50.02 52.54
CA ALA A 7 13.65 49.30 51.75
C ALA A 7 14.34 48.20 50.96
N SER A 8 13.97 46.94 51.23
CA SER A 8 14.39 45.81 50.45
C SER A 8 13.50 45.69 49.23
N GLN A 9 14.08 45.81 48.02
CA GLN A 9 13.42 45.43 46.76
C GLN A 9 13.60 43.94 46.53
N MET A 10 12.50 43.18 46.57
CA MET A 10 12.43 41.82 46.06
C MET A 10 12.16 41.89 44.57
N SER A 11 13.15 41.51 43.74
CA SER A 11 12.98 41.26 42.32
C SER A 11 12.38 39.87 42.15
N ALA A 12 11.14 39.79 41.73
CA ALA A 12 10.51 38.54 41.29
C ALA A 12 10.99 38.19 39.88
N LEU A 13 11.76 37.13 39.75
CA LEU A 13 12.12 36.53 38.46
C LEU A 13 10.92 35.72 38.01
N ALA A 14 10.18 36.21 37.02
CA ALA A 14 9.16 35.45 36.33
C ALA A 14 9.85 34.52 35.31
N VAL A 15 9.93 33.23 35.61
CA VAL A 15 10.30 32.20 34.65
C VAL A 15 9.09 31.97 33.77
N GLY A 16 9.15 32.51 32.56
CA GLY A 16 8.18 32.22 31.51
C GLY A 16 8.38 30.79 31.00
N LEU A 17 7.52 29.85 31.41
CA LEU A 17 7.38 28.55 30.76
C LEU A 17 6.73 28.79 29.41
N SER A 18 7.52 28.79 28.32
CA SER A 18 7.02 28.68 26.96
C SER A 18 6.56 27.25 26.78
N LEU A 19 5.28 27.00 26.96
CA LEU A 19 4.61 25.82 26.44
C LEU A 19 4.65 25.92 24.92
N MET A 20 5.62 25.28 24.29
CA MET A 20 5.52 24.93 22.88
C MET A 20 4.36 23.95 22.74
N GLY A 21 3.19 24.46 22.46
CA GLY A 21 2.06 23.65 22.03
C GLY A 21 2.43 23.02 20.69
N ALA A 22 2.74 21.73 20.71
CA ALA A 22 2.65 20.94 19.48
C ALA A 22 1.21 21.10 18.98
N SER A 23 1.03 21.80 17.89
CA SER A 23 -0.25 21.85 17.17
C SER A 23 -0.51 20.44 16.68
N LEU A 24 -1.36 19.70 17.39
CA LEU A 24 -1.96 18.49 16.85
C LEU A 24 -2.63 18.91 15.53
N ALA A 25 -2.12 18.40 14.40
CA ALA A 25 -2.77 18.60 13.13
C ALA A 25 -4.22 18.11 13.28
N SER A 26 -5.16 19.03 13.12
CA SER A 26 -6.58 18.69 13.19
C SER A 26 -6.91 17.75 12.06
N ALA A 27 -7.45 16.57 12.35
CA ALA A 27 -7.98 15.70 11.33
C ALA A 27 -9.02 16.49 10.50
N ALA A 28 -8.97 16.37 9.17
CA ALA A 28 -10.04 16.91 8.34
C ALA A 28 -11.36 16.21 8.73
N ALA A 29 -12.45 16.93 8.66
CA ALA A 29 -13.74 16.35 9.06
C ALA A 29 -14.03 15.10 8.21
N GLY A 30 -14.16 13.94 8.87
CA GLY A 30 -14.40 12.66 8.23
C GLY A 30 -13.18 11.73 8.08
N ASP A 31 -11.93 12.22 8.30
CA ASP A 31 -10.75 11.35 8.33
C ASP A 31 -10.79 10.38 9.51
N GLN A 32 -10.47 9.12 9.23
CA GLN A 32 -10.33 8.09 10.26
C GLN A 32 -8.94 7.48 10.17
N LEU A 33 -8.22 7.42 11.30
CA LEU A 33 -6.98 6.67 11.40
C LEU A 33 -7.30 5.16 11.35
N VAL A 34 -6.62 4.43 10.47
CA VAL A 34 -6.85 2.99 10.26
C VAL A 34 -5.96 2.15 11.17
N ASN A 35 -4.70 2.49 11.27
CA ASN A 35 -3.70 1.81 12.08
C ASN A 35 -3.64 2.37 13.50
N THR A 36 -2.93 1.68 14.37
CA THR A 36 -2.52 2.22 15.66
C THR A 36 -1.34 3.16 15.42
N GLY A 37 -1.47 4.42 15.78
CA GLY A 37 -0.41 5.41 15.58
C GLY A 37 0.87 5.10 16.35
N SER A 38 1.99 5.61 15.84
CA SER A 38 3.31 5.47 16.47
C SER A 38 3.37 6.02 17.89
N PRO A 39 4.12 5.38 18.77
CA PRO A 39 4.57 6.04 20.01
C PRO A 39 5.36 7.31 19.67
N PRO A 40 5.12 8.43 20.39
CA PRO A 40 5.75 9.71 20.05
C PRO A 40 7.23 9.82 20.46
N THR A 41 7.73 8.88 21.24
CA THR A 41 9.10 8.91 21.79
C THR A 41 9.59 7.50 22.10
N PRO A 42 10.94 7.30 22.15
CA PRO A 42 12.01 8.26 21.83
C PRO A 42 12.15 8.48 20.32
N PHE A 43 11.74 7.50 19.51
CA PHE A 43 11.81 7.51 18.05
C PHE A 43 10.54 6.92 17.46
N SER A 44 10.28 7.22 16.21
CA SER A 44 9.23 6.56 15.45
C SER A 44 9.51 5.06 15.36
N GLN A 45 8.53 4.25 15.76
CA GLN A 45 8.54 2.79 15.55
C GLN A 45 7.63 2.38 14.42
N ASN A 46 6.76 3.28 14.04
CA ASN A 46 5.56 2.96 13.32
C ASN A 46 5.58 3.66 11.97
N LYS A 47 5.83 2.91 10.96
CA LYS A 47 5.62 3.35 9.61
C LYS A 47 4.62 2.43 8.95
N GLN A 48 3.56 3.01 8.41
CA GLN A 48 2.61 2.31 7.60
C GLN A 48 2.61 2.90 6.19
N ASN A 49 2.57 2.02 5.21
CA ASN A 49 2.43 2.38 3.81
C ASN A 49 1.73 1.24 3.04
N GLU A 50 1.47 1.45 1.76
CA GLU A 50 0.88 0.46 0.87
C GLU A 50 -0.44 -0.13 1.39
N PRO A 51 -1.46 0.70 1.66
CA PRO A 51 -2.71 0.17 2.18
C PRO A 51 -3.46 -0.67 1.14
N ALA A 52 -4.00 -1.80 1.58
CA ALA A 52 -5.01 -2.57 0.85
C ALA A 52 -6.38 -2.41 1.53
N LEU A 53 -7.46 -2.61 0.79
CA LEU A 53 -8.83 -2.51 1.31
C LEU A 53 -9.76 -3.49 0.61
N ALA A 54 -10.58 -4.20 1.39
CA ALA A 54 -11.66 -5.05 0.87
C ALA A 54 -12.95 -4.84 1.66
N VAL A 55 -14.08 -4.99 0.99
CA VAL A 55 -15.42 -5.02 1.58
C VAL A 55 -16.03 -6.42 1.42
N ASP A 56 -16.66 -6.91 2.47
CA ASP A 56 -17.41 -8.16 2.40
C ASP A 56 -18.72 -7.93 1.61
N ALA A 57 -18.80 -8.52 0.41
CA ALA A 57 -19.98 -8.36 -0.45
C ALA A 57 -21.26 -8.92 0.19
N ASN A 58 -21.14 -9.89 1.11
CA ASN A 58 -22.25 -10.50 1.84
C ASN A 58 -22.66 -9.67 3.07
N HIS A 59 -21.71 -8.95 3.66
CA HIS A 59 -21.91 -8.08 4.84
C HIS A 59 -21.26 -6.71 4.58
N PRO A 60 -21.86 -5.82 3.79
CA PRO A 60 -21.20 -4.60 3.31
C PRO A 60 -20.75 -3.61 4.39
N ASN A 61 -21.17 -3.78 5.64
CA ASN A 61 -20.66 -3.01 6.78
C ASN A 61 -19.31 -3.50 7.30
N ILE A 62 -18.80 -4.65 6.81
CA ILE A 62 -17.50 -5.22 7.20
C ILE A 62 -16.46 -4.86 6.16
N LEU A 63 -15.42 -4.13 6.60
CA LEU A 63 -14.24 -3.82 5.81
C LEU A 63 -13.00 -4.37 6.50
N VAL A 64 -12.03 -4.78 5.69
CA VAL A 64 -10.70 -5.14 6.16
C VAL A 64 -9.67 -4.37 5.35
N ALA A 65 -8.70 -3.78 6.05
CA ALA A 65 -7.54 -3.16 5.45
C ALA A 65 -6.26 -3.92 5.85
N GLY A 66 -5.25 -3.84 5.00
CA GLY A 66 -3.88 -4.23 5.28
C GLY A 66 -2.95 -3.06 5.04
N ALA A 67 -1.75 -3.11 5.58
CA ALA A 67 -0.65 -2.21 5.24
C ALA A 67 0.69 -2.88 5.56
N ASN A 68 1.78 -2.40 4.95
CA ASN A 68 3.06 -2.54 5.61
C ASN A 68 2.96 -1.80 6.94
N ASP A 69 3.30 -2.45 8.02
CA ASP A 69 3.12 -1.91 9.37
C ASP A 69 4.29 -2.33 10.26
N GLU A 70 5.10 -1.39 10.62
CA GLU A 70 6.29 -1.62 11.43
C GLU A 70 6.03 -1.53 12.95
N ILE A 71 4.76 -1.60 13.37
CA ILE A 71 4.41 -1.50 14.80
C ILE A 71 5.11 -2.55 15.67
N ASP A 72 5.49 -3.67 15.09
CA ASP A 72 6.16 -4.77 15.80
C ASP A 72 7.68 -4.67 15.78
N MET A 73 8.22 -3.75 14.97
CA MET A 73 9.66 -3.49 14.87
C MET A 73 10.18 -2.71 16.08
N GLU A 74 11.49 -2.70 16.21
CA GLU A 74 12.21 -1.82 17.12
C GLU A 74 12.03 -0.35 16.75
N ALA A 75 12.29 0.54 17.70
CA ALA A 75 12.41 1.97 17.41
C ALA A 75 13.53 2.21 16.40
N CYS A 76 13.32 3.21 15.56
CA CYS A 76 14.35 3.64 14.62
C CYS A 76 15.70 3.79 15.33
N ASN A 77 16.74 3.25 14.70
CA ASN A 77 18.13 3.35 15.13
C ASN A 77 18.51 2.57 16.37
N ALA A 78 17.69 1.66 16.88
CA ALA A 78 18.16 0.72 17.87
C ALA A 78 19.37 -0.05 17.30
N GLY A 79 20.56 0.11 17.90
CA GLY A 79 21.81 -0.50 17.45
C GLY A 79 22.47 0.11 16.21
N ASP A 80 21.87 1.08 15.51
CA ASP A 80 22.49 1.86 14.42
C ASP A 80 21.84 3.23 14.29
N ASP A 81 22.56 4.28 14.60
CA ASP A 81 22.06 5.65 14.60
C ASP A 81 21.87 6.26 13.20
N ARG A 82 22.13 5.52 12.14
CA ARG A 82 21.96 5.97 10.75
C ARG A 82 20.81 5.31 10.04
N THR A 83 20.13 4.36 10.67
CA THR A 83 19.07 3.56 10.04
C THR A 83 17.94 3.31 11.04
N CYS A 84 16.79 2.88 10.53
CA CYS A 84 15.80 2.16 11.33
C CYS A 84 15.92 0.69 10.93
N PRO A 85 16.63 -0.12 11.68
CA PRO A 85 16.86 -1.50 11.31
C PRO A 85 15.56 -2.32 11.39
N PHE A 86 15.57 -3.46 10.75
CA PHE A 86 14.50 -4.44 10.87
C PHE A 86 15.03 -5.63 11.65
N THR A 87 14.45 -5.91 12.80
CA THR A 87 14.85 -7.06 13.61
C THR A 87 14.46 -8.36 12.89
N PRO A 88 15.42 -9.29 12.69
CA PRO A 88 15.13 -10.57 12.04
C PRO A 88 13.97 -11.34 12.72
N GLY A 89 13.07 -11.87 11.90
CA GLY A 89 11.92 -12.64 12.35
C GLY A 89 10.67 -11.83 12.71
N VAL A 90 10.75 -10.51 12.76
CA VAL A 90 9.60 -9.64 13.04
C VAL A 90 8.86 -9.31 11.75
N GLY A 91 7.55 -9.61 11.73
CA GLY A 91 6.71 -9.36 10.55
C GLY A 91 6.20 -7.92 10.45
N VAL A 92 5.86 -7.50 9.23
CA VAL A 92 5.35 -6.15 8.92
C VAL A 92 4.00 -6.12 8.19
N SER A 93 3.27 -7.23 8.07
CA SER A 93 1.96 -7.25 7.42
C SER A 93 0.85 -6.94 8.43
N GLY A 94 0.50 -5.66 8.59
CA GLY A 94 -0.56 -5.19 9.49
C GLY A 94 -1.96 -5.53 8.98
N VAL A 95 -2.91 -5.73 9.89
CA VAL A 95 -4.32 -6.02 9.56
C VAL A 95 -5.27 -5.21 10.42
N TYR A 96 -6.30 -4.64 9.79
CA TYR A 96 -7.24 -3.72 10.42
C TYR A 96 -8.68 -4.07 10.04
N PHE A 97 -9.60 -3.97 10.99
CA PHE A 97 -11.00 -4.34 10.82
C PHE A 97 -11.94 -3.18 11.13
N SER A 98 -12.96 -3.03 10.30
CA SER A 98 -14.11 -2.15 10.56
C SER A 98 -15.41 -2.93 10.42
N PHE A 99 -16.34 -2.74 11.36
CA PHE A 99 -17.67 -3.37 11.37
C PHE A 99 -18.79 -2.35 11.19
N ASN A 100 -18.47 -1.11 10.84
CA ASN A 100 -19.38 0.00 10.66
C ASN A 100 -19.08 0.82 9.40
N SER A 101 -18.75 0.12 8.31
CA SER A 101 -18.53 0.71 6.99
C SER A 101 -17.35 1.71 6.93
N GLY A 102 -16.30 1.48 7.70
CA GLY A 102 -15.10 2.33 7.70
C GLY A 102 -15.16 3.54 8.63
N LYS A 103 -16.22 3.68 9.45
CA LYS A 103 -16.34 4.81 10.40
C LYS A 103 -15.40 4.71 11.59
N THR A 104 -15.02 3.50 11.98
CA THR A 104 -13.99 3.24 12.99
C THR A 104 -13.22 1.97 12.61
N TRP A 105 -11.98 1.93 13.04
CA TRP A 105 -11.08 0.82 12.78
C TRP A 105 -10.50 0.22 14.06
N ARG A 106 -10.12 -1.03 13.98
CA ARG A 106 -9.47 -1.76 15.06
C ARG A 106 -8.33 -2.58 14.50
N GLN A 107 -7.15 -2.39 15.05
CA GLN A 107 -6.00 -3.28 14.88
C GLN A 107 -6.01 -4.30 16.02
N PRO A 108 -6.02 -5.60 15.77
CA PRO A 108 -5.94 -6.63 16.81
C PRO A 108 -4.54 -6.71 17.38
N THR A 109 -4.43 -7.35 18.54
CA THR A 109 -3.15 -7.68 19.15
C THR A 109 -3.08 -9.19 19.36
N TYR A 110 -2.19 -9.86 18.62
CA TYR A 110 -1.93 -11.28 18.76
C TYR A 110 -0.66 -11.53 19.56
N THR A 111 -0.22 -12.79 19.65
CA THR A 111 1.11 -13.15 20.16
C THR A 111 1.96 -13.70 19.01
N GLY A 112 3.16 -13.19 18.86
CA GLY A 112 4.14 -13.56 17.83
C GLY A 112 5.54 -13.09 18.19
N LEU A 113 6.43 -12.96 17.22
CA LEU A 113 7.75 -12.35 17.42
C LEU A 113 7.65 -10.84 17.27
N THR A 114 8.24 -10.11 18.21
CA THR A 114 8.19 -8.64 18.28
C THR A 114 9.54 -8.06 18.72
N GLY A 115 9.81 -6.81 18.34
CA GLY A 115 10.89 -5.97 18.81
C GLY A 115 10.40 -4.66 19.42
N ARG A 116 9.10 -4.54 19.75
CA ARG A 116 8.45 -3.31 20.22
C ARG A 116 9.08 -2.65 21.44
N ASP A 117 9.69 -3.42 22.31
CA ASP A 117 10.32 -2.93 23.56
C ASP A 117 11.77 -2.47 23.35
N CYS A 118 12.33 -2.65 22.17
CA CYS A 118 13.62 -2.09 21.82
C CYS A 118 13.46 -0.61 21.47
N GLN A 119 13.68 0.27 22.44
CA GLN A 119 13.38 1.70 22.30
C GLN A 119 14.49 2.51 21.64
N GLY A 120 15.70 1.96 21.50
CA GLY A 120 16.87 2.69 21.06
C GLY A 120 17.41 3.67 22.12
N VAL A 121 18.66 4.07 21.98
CA VAL A 121 19.34 5.05 22.86
C VAL A 121 19.99 6.11 21.99
N VAL A 122 19.75 7.37 22.30
CA VAL A 122 20.39 8.49 21.59
C VAL A 122 21.90 8.34 21.63
N GLY A 123 22.55 8.46 20.50
CA GLY A 123 24.00 8.25 20.36
C GLY A 123 24.41 6.82 20.01
N ASN A 124 23.44 5.96 19.73
CA ASN A 124 23.68 4.59 19.24
C ASN A 124 24.54 3.73 20.19
N ALA A 125 24.19 3.73 21.47
CA ALA A 125 24.93 3.01 22.50
C ALA A 125 24.30 1.65 22.88
N ASP A 126 23.14 1.31 22.36
CA ASP A 126 22.42 0.07 22.63
C ASP A 126 22.79 -1.05 21.64
N PRO A 127 22.71 -2.32 22.07
CA PRO A 127 22.93 -3.44 21.19
C PRO A 127 21.79 -3.55 20.15
N PRO A 128 22.02 -4.27 19.02
CA PRO A 128 20.96 -4.63 18.10
C PRO A 128 19.82 -5.35 18.82
N CYS A 129 18.58 -5.06 18.42
CA CYS A 129 17.41 -5.72 18.96
C CYS A 129 17.38 -7.22 18.58
N THR A 130 16.79 -8.02 19.45
CA THR A 130 16.53 -9.45 19.20
C THR A 130 15.04 -9.71 19.35
N ALA A 131 14.42 -10.28 18.32
CA ALA A 131 13.02 -10.64 18.37
C ALA A 131 12.72 -11.66 19.47
N HIS A 132 11.61 -11.48 20.17
CA HIS A 132 11.16 -12.36 21.23
C HIS A 132 9.62 -12.50 21.20
N PRO A 133 9.05 -13.55 21.84
CA PRO A 133 7.60 -13.69 21.95
C PRO A 133 6.96 -12.52 22.69
N GLY A 134 5.99 -11.87 22.06
CA GLY A 134 5.29 -10.72 22.61
C GLY A 134 4.05 -10.33 21.81
N PRO A 135 3.48 -9.14 22.08
CA PRO A 135 2.32 -8.64 21.34
C PRO A 135 2.72 -8.22 19.92
N ILE A 136 1.91 -8.65 18.93
CA ILE A 136 2.03 -8.22 17.53
C ILE A 136 0.72 -7.64 17.02
N GLY A 137 0.79 -6.62 16.13
CA GLY A 137 -0.33 -6.04 15.38
C GLY A 137 -0.40 -6.53 13.94
N THR A 138 0.50 -7.43 13.56
CA THR A 138 0.66 -8.03 12.23
C THR A 138 0.02 -9.42 12.17
N LEU A 139 0.04 -10.03 10.97
CA LEU A 139 -0.57 -11.35 10.73
C LEU A 139 0.05 -12.44 11.62
N PRO A 140 -0.76 -13.27 12.26
CA PRO A 140 -0.27 -14.35 13.12
C PRO A 140 0.12 -15.61 12.32
N TRP A 141 0.76 -16.57 12.99
CA TRP A 141 1.15 -17.90 12.51
C TRP A 141 2.39 -17.92 11.59
N TYR A 142 3.01 -16.79 11.25
CA TYR A 142 4.19 -16.80 10.39
C TYR A 142 5.39 -17.44 11.10
N ALA A 143 5.79 -16.90 12.24
CA ALA A 143 6.95 -17.39 12.98
C ALA A 143 6.85 -18.89 13.34
N GLU A 144 5.67 -19.38 13.72
CA GLU A 144 5.45 -20.78 14.03
C GLU A 144 5.56 -21.71 12.79
N ASN A 145 5.45 -21.14 11.60
CA ASN A 145 5.64 -21.85 10.34
C ASN A 145 7.03 -21.58 9.71
N GLY A 146 7.95 -20.95 10.46
CA GLY A 146 9.30 -20.62 9.99
C GLY A 146 9.32 -19.53 8.94
N LEU A 147 8.33 -18.63 8.95
CA LEU A 147 8.13 -17.56 7.98
C LEU A 147 8.14 -16.18 8.65
N VAL A 148 8.40 -15.15 7.86
CA VAL A 148 8.22 -13.75 8.19
C VAL A 148 7.15 -13.17 7.25
N SER A 149 6.29 -12.27 7.72
CA SER A 149 5.33 -11.55 6.88
C SER A 149 5.95 -10.21 6.47
N ASP A 150 6.28 -10.08 5.18
CA ASP A 150 7.19 -9.03 4.70
C ASP A 150 6.47 -7.83 4.04
N GLY A 151 5.15 -7.72 4.22
CA GLY A 151 4.39 -6.58 3.72
C GLY A 151 3.78 -6.81 2.33
N ASP A 152 3.56 -5.73 1.59
CA ASP A 152 2.87 -5.68 0.29
C ASP A 152 1.48 -6.33 0.33
N PRO A 153 0.57 -5.84 1.18
CA PRO A 153 -0.70 -6.51 1.43
C PRO A 153 -1.66 -6.44 0.24
N ALA A 154 -2.36 -7.53 0.00
CA ALA A 154 -3.55 -7.55 -0.84
C ALA A 154 -4.66 -8.35 -0.15
N VAL A 155 -5.89 -7.82 -0.14
CA VAL A 155 -7.01 -8.42 0.59
C VAL A 155 -8.24 -8.62 -0.30
N ALA A 156 -8.96 -9.72 -0.05
CA ALA A 156 -10.21 -10.02 -0.76
C ALA A 156 -11.17 -10.81 0.12
N PHE A 157 -12.47 -10.63 -0.10
CA PHE A 157 -13.50 -11.50 0.46
C PHE A 157 -14.10 -12.42 -0.59
N GLY A 158 -14.33 -13.66 -0.22
CA GLY A 158 -15.04 -14.64 -1.03
C GLY A 158 -15.96 -15.53 -0.19
N PRO A 159 -16.79 -16.39 -0.83
CA PRO A 159 -17.65 -17.32 -0.14
C PRO A 159 -16.85 -18.44 0.54
N VAL A 160 -17.34 -18.93 1.68
CA VAL A 160 -16.75 -20.08 2.36
C VAL A 160 -17.13 -21.38 1.63
N PRO A 161 -16.17 -22.28 1.33
CA PRO A 161 -16.47 -23.62 0.85
C PRO A 161 -16.82 -24.55 1.99
N VAL A 162 -17.93 -25.28 1.85
CA VAL A 162 -18.31 -26.40 2.71
C VAL A 162 -18.49 -27.63 1.83
N ASN A 163 -17.75 -28.70 2.13
CA ASN A 163 -17.73 -29.93 1.32
C ASN A 163 -17.51 -29.67 -0.18
N GLY A 164 -16.61 -28.73 -0.51
CA GLY A 164 -16.29 -28.35 -1.87
C GLY A 164 -17.31 -27.44 -2.57
N THR A 165 -18.38 -27.05 -1.89
CA THR A 165 -19.40 -26.15 -2.45
C THR A 165 -19.27 -24.75 -1.85
N PHE A 166 -19.06 -23.76 -2.71
CA PHE A 166 -19.01 -22.36 -2.33
C PHE A 166 -20.42 -21.78 -2.19
N SER A 167 -20.67 -21.05 -1.13
CA SER A 167 -21.94 -20.35 -0.92
C SER A 167 -21.76 -19.19 0.06
N TRP A 168 -22.39 -18.06 -0.23
CA TRP A 168 -22.51 -16.96 0.74
C TRP A 168 -23.31 -17.36 2.00
N ALA A 169 -24.19 -18.36 1.90
CA ALA A 169 -24.88 -18.89 3.06
C ALA A 169 -23.95 -19.62 4.06
N ASN A 170 -22.77 -20.04 3.61
CA ASN A 170 -21.75 -20.63 4.47
C ASN A 170 -20.92 -19.58 5.22
N GLY A 171 -21.12 -18.28 4.92
CA GLY A 171 -20.33 -17.17 5.45
C GLY A 171 -19.30 -16.64 4.46
N SER A 172 -18.51 -15.68 4.94
CA SER A 172 -17.48 -14.99 4.17
C SER A 172 -16.09 -15.40 4.65
N ARG A 173 -15.18 -15.65 3.71
CA ARG A 173 -13.76 -15.89 3.96
C ARG A 173 -12.96 -14.66 3.55
N LEU A 174 -12.17 -14.14 4.47
CA LEU A 174 -11.12 -13.18 4.17
C LEU A 174 -9.88 -13.93 3.69
N TYR A 175 -9.31 -13.46 2.60
CA TYR A 175 -7.99 -13.80 2.09
C TYR A 175 -7.07 -12.60 2.25
N TYR A 176 -5.89 -12.82 2.77
CA TYR A 176 -4.84 -11.80 2.89
C TYR A 176 -3.57 -12.37 2.27
N ALA A 177 -3.19 -11.85 1.12
CA ALA A 177 -1.91 -12.13 0.48
C ALA A 177 -0.86 -11.12 0.94
N ASN A 178 0.36 -11.55 1.07
CA ASN A 178 1.52 -10.72 1.41
C ASN A 178 2.82 -11.38 0.96
N LEU A 179 3.86 -10.58 0.85
CA LEU A 179 5.23 -11.08 0.72
C LEU A 179 5.62 -11.88 1.96
N THR A 180 6.47 -12.87 1.77
CA THR A 180 6.97 -13.71 2.87
C THR A 180 8.32 -14.31 2.54
N SER A 181 9.20 -14.32 3.53
CA SER A 181 10.50 -14.98 3.51
C SER A 181 10.61 -16.03 4.63
N ASN A 182 11.71 -16.76 4.63
CA ASN A 182 12.01 -17.69 5.72
C ASN A 182 12.62 -16.95 6.90
N VAL A 183 12.30 -17.35 8.13
CA VAL A 183 12.98 -16.83 9.31
C VAL A 183 14.46 -17.17 9.23
N SER A 184 15.32 -16.17 9.32
CA SER A 184 16.76 -16.29 9.42
C SER A 184 17.28 -15.40 10.57
N ALA A 185 18.43 -15.77 11.15
CA ALA A 185 19.13 -14.90 12.09
C ALA A 185 19.89 -13.76 11.37
N VAL A 186 19.91 -13.78 10.04
CA VAL A 186 20.60 -12.82 9.21
C VAL A 186 19.58 -12.01 8.42
N ARG A 187 19.37 -10.77 8.78
CA ARG A 187 18.41 -9.85 8.16
C ARG A 187 18.48 -9.83 6.62
N SER A 188 19.68 -9.86 6.07
CA SER A 188 19.88 -9.83 4.61
C SER A 188 19.44 -11.13 3.90
N GLU A 189 19.05 -12.16 4.63
CA GLU A 189 18.53 -13.40 4.08
C GLU A 189 16.99 -13.46 4.15
N GLU A 190 16.36 -12.55 4.87
CA GLU A 190 14.92 -12.54 5.07
C GLU A 190 14.23 -11.70 4.00
N VAL A 191 14.43 -10.40 3.99
CA VAL A 191 13.57 -9.46 3.27
C VAL A 191 14.24 -8.94 2.01
N PHE A 192 13.50 -8.94 0.90
CA PHE A 192 13.85 -8.32 -0.38
C PHE A 192 15.18 -8.79 -1.00
N ARG A 193 15.62 -10.01 -0.71
CA ARG A 193 16.91 -10.54 -1.22
C ARG A 193 16.86 -12.03 -1.58
N GLY A 194 16.04 -12.40 -2.53
CA GLY A 194 15.82 -13.80 -2.86
C GLY A 194 15.02 -14.51 -1.76
N PHE A 195 14.50 -15.68 -2.05
CA PHE A 195 13.55 -16.40 -1.19
C PHE A 195 12.23 -15.67 -0.92
N GLU A 196 12.00 -14.48 -1.51
CA GLU A 196 10.75 -13.78 -1.38
C GLU A 196 9.66 -14.55 -2.11
N ALA A 197 8.73 -15.08 -1.33
CA ALA A 197 7.56 -15.80 -1.78
C ALA A 197 6.31 -14.94 -1.55
N ILE A 198 5.16 -15.44 -1.99
CA ILE A 198 3.86 -14.92 -1.63
C ILE A 198 3.14 -15.97 -0.79
N ALA A 199 2.62 -15.54 0.35
CA ALA A 199 1.78 -16.35 1.22
C ALA A 199 0.35 -15.80 1.26
N VAL A 200 -0.62 -16.67 1.57
CA VAL A 200 -2.02 -16.30 1.77
C VAL A 200 -2.50 -16.79 3.13
N SER A 201 -2.78 -15.86 4.02
CA SER A 201 -3.49 -16.09 5.27
C SER A 201 -5.00 -16.04 5.06
N ARG A 202 -5.77 -16.77 5.85
CA ARG A 202 -7.22 -16.89 5.69
C ARG A 202 -7.94 -16.94 7.02
N THR A 203 -9.12 -16.31 7.09
CA THR A 203 -10.04 -16.48 8.23
C THR A 203 -11.49 -16.54 7.76
N ASP A 204 -12.27 -17.42 8.36
CA ASP A 204 -13.72 -17.53 8.16
C ASP A 204 -14.50 -16.81 9.28
N ASN A 205 -13.78 -16.23 10.25
CA ASN A 205 -14.36 -15.53 11.39
C ASN A 205 -13.62 -14.21 11.67
N VAL A 206 -13.90 -13.18 10.84
CA VAL A 206 -13.27 -11.87 10.98
C VAL A 206 -13.57 -11.18 12.31
N ALA A 207 -14.72 -11.49 12.93
CA ALA A 207 -15.09 -10.93 14.23
C ALA A 207 -14.19 -11.46 15.36
N ALA A 208 -13.92 -12.76 15.38
CA ALA A 208 -13.00 -13.36 16.33
C ALA A 208 -11.55 -12.89 16.06
N ALA A 209 -11.13 -12.84 14.79
CA ALA A 209 -9.82 -12.31 14.42
C ALA A 209 -9.64 -10.87 14.93
N ALA A 210 -10.61 -9.99 14.69
CA ALA A 210 -10.59 -8.62 15.20
C ALA A 210 -10.64 -8.55 16.75
N ALA A 211 -11.15 -9.57 17.42
CA ALA A 211 -11.19 -9.67 18.87
C ALA A 211 -9.92 -10.27 19.50
N ASN A 212 -8.81 -10.27 18.78
CA ASN A 212 -7.49 -10.82 19.18
C ASN A 212 -7.43 -12.35 19.25
N ASP A 213 -8.38 -13.05 18.66
CA ASP A 213 -8.33 -14.51 18.60
C ASP A 213 -7.44 -14.96 17.43
N LYS A 214 -6.20 -15.29 17.76
CA LYS A 214 -5.23 -15.84 16.81
C LYS A 214 -5.73 -17.14 16.14
N SER A 215 -6.52 -17.95 16.85
CA SER A 215 -7.02 -19.23 16.35
C SER A 215 -8.08 -19.09 15.25
N ALA A 216 -8.65 -17.87 15.09
CA ALA A 216 -9.55 -17.56 13.98
C ALA A 216 -8.84 -17.57 12.63
N TRP A 217 -7.53 -17.36 12.60
CA TRP A 217 -6.70 -17.45 11.41
C TRP A 217 -6.22 -18.86 11.14
N LYS A 218 -6.22 -19.24 9.88
CA LYS A 218 -5.56 -20.47 9.41
C LYS A 218 -4.08 -20.17 9.16
N PRO A 219 -3.18 -21.17 9.32
CA PRO A 219 -1.77 -21.01 8.95
C PRO A 219 -1.63 -20.50 7.50
N PRO A 220 -0.59 -19.67 7.21
CA PRO A 220 -0.34 -19.16 5.87
C PRO A 220 -0.03 -20.31 4.90
N VAL A 221 -0.46 -20.15 3.66
CA VAL A 221 -0.16 -21.06 2.55
C VAL A 221 0.77 -20.38 1.57
N LEU A 222 1.92 -20.97 1.32
CA LEU A 222 2.85 -20.49 0.30
C LEU A 222 2.26 -20.74 -1.09
N VAL A 223 2.05 -19.68 -1.84
CA VAL A 223 1.54 -19.73 -3.22
C VAL A 223 2.67 -19.81 -4.21
N SER A 224 3.68 -18.96 -4.10
CA SER A 224 4.87 -19.03 -4.93
C SER A 224 6.03 -19.58 -4.10
N ARG A 225 6.83 -20.48 -4.72
CA ARG A 225 8.07 -20.94 -4.10
C ARG A 225 9.22 -20.25 -4.79
N GLN A 226 10.02 -19.57 -4.00
CA GLN A 226 11.17 -18.84 -4.49
C GLN A 226 12.45 -19.66 -4.38
N SER A 227 13.35 -19.37 -5.27
CA SER A 227 14.75 -19.76 -5.16
C SER A 227 15.57 -18.53 -4.75
N SER A 228 16.82 -18.73 -4.35
CA SER A 228 17.76 -17.63 -4.05
C SER A 228 17.96 -16.62 -5.20
N THR A 229 17.38 -16.86 -6.35
CA THR A 229 17.50 -16.01 -7.54
C THR A 229 16.16 -15.44 -8.02
N THR A 230 15.08 -15.64 -7.26
CA THR A 230 13.74 -15.19 -7.65
C THR A 230 13.13 -14.39 -6.51
N PHE A 231 12.59 -13.24 -6.86
CA PHE A 231 11.87 -12.33 -5.98
C PHE A 231 10.47 -12.12 -6.55
N SER A 232 9.42 -12.41 -5.78
CA SER A 232 8.05 -12.09 -6.15
C SER A 232 7.65 -10.78 -5.52
N ASP A 233 6.90 -9.95 -6.24
CA ASP A 233 6.58 -8.61 -5.81
C ASP A 233 5.25 -8.13 -6.42
N LYS A 234 4.60 -7.18 -5.73
CA LYS A 234 3.40 -6.47 -6.21
C LYS A 234 2.24 -7.41 -6.52
N GLU A 235 1.95 -8.26 -5.56
CA GLU A 235 0.82 -9.18 -5.69
C GLU A 235 -0.53 -8.50 -5.51
N GLN A 236 -1.52 -9.07 -6.16
CA GLN A 236 -2.93 -8.74 -6.01
C GLN A 236 -3.77 -10.00 -5.90
N ILE A 237 -4.72 -10.03 -4.98
CA ILE A 237 -5.63 -11.15 -4.78
C ILE A 237 -7.08 -10.74 -5.04
N TRP A 238 -7.86 -11.65 -5.62
CA TRP A 238 -9.29 -11.49 -5.82
C TRP A 238 -10.01 -12.84 -5.71
N ALA A 239 -11.16 -12.85 -5.04
CA ALA A 239 -12.07 -13.98 -5.08
C ALA A 239 -13.21 -13.70 -6.06
N ASP A 240 -13.58 -14.68 -6.88
CA ASP A 240 -14.77 -14.61 -7.72
C ASP A 240 -16.01 -14.62 -6.81
N ASN A 241 -16.58 -13.46 -6.61
CA ASN A 241 -17.54 -13.19 -5.55
C ASN A 241 -18.98 -12.93 -6.05
N ALA A 242 -19.22 -13.03 -7.36
CA ALA A 242 -20.55 -12.94 -7.96
C ALA A 242 -21.15 -14.36 -8.13
N ALA A 243 -22.23 -14.67 -7.42
CA ALA A 243 -22.81 -16.02 -7.43
C ALA A 243 -23.35 -16.47 -8.80
N SER A 244 -23.50 -15.55 -9.77
CA SER A 244 -23.83 -15.87 -11.15
C SER A 244 -22.66 -16.45 -11.96
N SER A 245 -21.43 -16.31 -11.46
CA SER A 245 -20.24 -16.83 -12.13
C SER A 245 -20.21 -18.36 -12.10
N PRO A 246 -19.86 -19.04 -13.20
CA PRO A 246 -19.61 -20.48 -13.20
C PRO A 246 -18.37 -20.88 -12.41
N PHE A 247 -17.51 -19.91 -12.04
CA PHE A 247 -16.30 -20.11 -11.26
C PHE A 247 -16.39 -19.44 -9.87
N PHE A 248 -17.60 -19.21 -9.41
CA PHE A 248 -17.87 -18.61 -8.11
C PHE A 248 -17.08 -19.27 -6.98
N GLY A 249 -16.32 -18.49 -6.23
CA GLY A 249 -15.46 -18.95 -5.14
C GLY A 249 -14.02 -19.29 -5.55
N ASN A 250 -13.69 -19.31 -6.86
CA ASN A 250 -12.29 -19.38 -7.28
C ASN A 250 -11.54 -18.15 -6.77
N VAL A 251 -10.29 -18.35 -6.38
CA VAL A 251 -9.41 -17.26 -5.93
C VAL A 251 -8.25 -17.13 -6.89
N TYR A 252 -7.97 -15.90 -7.28
CA TYR A 252 -6.91 -15.55 -8.21
C TYR A 252 -5.89 -14.66 -7.52
N LEU A 253 -4.62 -14.92 -7.76
CA LEU A 253 -3.50 -14.13 -7.28
C LEU A 253 -2.57 -13.84 -8.45
N CYS A 254 -2.23 -12.58 -8.72
CA CYS A 254 -1.24 -12.21 -9.71
C CYS A 254 -0.02 -11.54 -9.05
N TRP A 255 1.15 -11.62 -9.68
CA TRP A 255 2.36 -10.94 -9.23
C TRP A 255 3.41 -10.84 -10.34
N ALA A 256 4.38 -9.93 -10.18
CA ALA A 256 5.60 -9.89 -10.97
C ALA A 256 6.66 -10.81 -10.34
N SER A 257 7.27 -11.66 -11.16
CA SER A 257 8.34 -12.56 -10.69
C SER A 257 9.70 -12.08 -11.20
N PHE A 258 10.41 -11.31 -10.37
CA PHE A 258 11.75 -10.81 -10.70
C PHE A 258 12.79 -11.92 -10.58
N ARG A 259 13.49 -12.21 -11.68
CA ARG A 259 14.45 -13.31 -11.74
C ARG A 259 15.87 -12.79 -11.94
N GLY A 260 16.79 -13.26 -11.12
CA GLY A 260 18.22 -12.93 -11.23
C GLY A 260 18.63 -11.56 -10.69
N GLN A 261 17.76 -10.86 -9.95
CA GLN A 261 18.06 -9.55 -9.35
C GLN A 261 19.30 -9.58 -8.45
N GLU A 262 19.53 -10.66 -7.71
CA GLU A 262 20.70 -10.79 -6.84
C GLU A 262 22.01 -10.89 -7.63
N LYS A 263 21.95 -11.40 -8.86
CA LYS A 263 23.11 -11.55 -9.72
C LYS A 263 23.40 -10.31 -10.54
N SER A 264 22.38 -9.53 -10.84
CA SER A 264 22.46 -8.26 -11.56
C SER A 264 21.23 -7.41 -11.26
N PRO A 265 21.37 -6.25 -10.62
CA PRO A 265 20.24 -5.34 -10.39
C PRO A 265 19.62 -4.82 -11.69
N ASN A 266 20.30 -5.00 -12.81
CA ASN A 266 19.82 -4.66 -14.15
C ASN A 266 19.22 -5.87 -14.91
N ALA A 267 19.30 -7.08 -14.34
CA ALA A 267 18.67 -8.25 -14.92
C ALA A 267 17.19 -8.27 -14.47
N VAL A 268 16.29 -8.01 -15.39
CA VAL A 268 14.86 -7.89 -15.08
C VAL A 268 14.03 -8.76 -16.01
N PRO A 269 14.24 -10.08 -16.09
CA PRO A 269 13.17 -10.92 -16.57
C PRO A 269 12.12 -10.99 -15.48
N ALA A 270 11.04 -10.21 -15.63
CA ALA A 270 9.91 -10.19 -14.72
C ALA A 270 8.65 -10.67 -15.45
N PRO A 271 8.45 -11.99 -15.59
CA PRO A 271 7.20 -12.48 -16.12
C PRO A 271 6.06 -12.21 -15.15
N LEU A 272 4.90 -11.87 -15.71
CA LEU A 272 3.65 -11.82 -14.98
C LEU A 272 3.19 -13.24 -14.68
N MET A 273 2.96 -13.53 -13.42
CA MET A 273 2.48 -14.81 -12.91
C MET A 273 1.05 -14.68 -12.43
N VAL A 274 0.30 -15.76 -12.52
CA VAL A 274 -1.02 -15.90 -11.90
C VAL A 274 -1.11 -17.24 -11.22
N ALA A 275 -1.69 -17.29 -10.03
CA ALA A 275 -2.10 -18.53 -9.37
C ALA A 275 -3.61 -18.55 -9.19
N THR A 276 -4.19 -19.72 -9.31
CA THR A 276 -5.63 -19.97 -9.12
C THR A 276 -5.83 -21.06 -8.09
N SER A 277 -6.72 -20.81 -7.13
CA SER A 277 -7.22 -21.79 -6.17
C SER A 277 -8.71 -22.03 -6.42
N THR A 278 -9.11 -23.30 -6.41
CA THR A 278 -10.51 -23.74 -6.55
C THR A 278 -11.05 -24.39 -5.29
N ASP A 279 -10.29 -24.35 -4.19
CA ASP A 279 -10.59 -25.01 -2.91
C ASP A 279 -10.57 -24.03 -1.72
N GLY A 280 -10.73 -22.72 -2.02
CA GLY A 280 -10.73 -21.68 -1.00
C GLY A 280 -9.35 -21.35 -0.45
N GLY A 281 -8.33 -21.37 -1.29
CA GLY A 281 -6.97 -20.93 -0.97
C GLY A 281 -6.13 -21.99 -0.27
N GLN A 282 -6.51 -23.27 -0.31
CA GLN A 282 -5.73 -24.34 0.29
C GLN A 282 -4.62 -24.84 -0.65
N THR A 283 -4.94 -24.97 -1.94
CA THR A 283 -3.98 -25.34 -2.98
C THR A 283 -4.06 -24.37 -4.15
N TRP A 284 -2.94 -24.22 -4.86
CA TRP A 284 -2.78 -23.24 -5.91
C TRP A 284 -2.09 -23.82 -7.15
N THR A 285 -2.63 -23.49 -8.33
CA THR A 285 -2.01 -23.80 -9.61
C THR A 285 -1.48 -22.52 -10.23
N GLN A 286 -0.19 -22.50 -10.56
CA GLN A 286 0.49 -21.32 -11.09
C GLN A 286 0.60 -21.37 -12.62
N HIS A 287 0.49 -20.19 -13.25
CA HIS A 287 0.67 -19.97 -14.68
C HIS A 287 1.56 -18.74 -14.91
N GLN A 288 2.52 -18.86 -15.81
CA GLN A 288 3.24 -17.71 -16.36
C GLN A 288 2.45 -17.21 -17.57
N ILE A 289 1.94 -15.97 -17.51
CA ILE A 289 1.06 -15.42 -18.55
C ILE A 289 1.75 -14.42 -19.48
N SER A 290 2.91 -13.89 -19.10
CA SER A 290 3.77 -13.12 -20.00
C SER A 290 5.12 -13.81 -20.18
N ALA A 291 5.79 -13.55 -21.30
CA ALA A 291 7.14 -14.03 -21.50
C ALA A 291 8.08 -13.40 -20.45
N ALA A 292 9.05 -14.18 -19.97
CA ALA A 292 10.17 -13.60 -19.26
C ALA A 292 10.95 -12.71 -20.25
N ALA A 293 10.95 -11.39 -20.01
CA ALA A 293 11.77 -10.49 -20.80
C ALA A 293 13.24 -10.83 -20.57
N ASN A 294 14.04 -10.83 -21.63
CA ASN A 294 15.48 -10.87 -21.47
C ASN A 294 16.03 -9.45 -21.34
N ASN A 295 17.29 -9.32 -20.93
CA ASN A 295 17.93 -8.01 -20.71
C ASN A 295 17.89 -7.06 -21.91
N ALA A 296 17.71 -7.58 -23.13
CA ALA A 296 17.60 -6.80 -24.33
C ALA A 296 16.15 -6.33 -24.61
N GLN A 297 15.16 -7.00 -24.07
CA GLN A 297 13.75 -6.72 -24.36
C GLN A 297 13.09 -5.75 -23.39
N ARG A 298 13.61 -5.59 -22.18
CA ARG A 298 13.14 -4.63 -21.14
C ARG A 298 11.61 -4.41 -21.16
N ASN A 299 10.85 -5.50 -21.09
CA ASN A 299 9.39 -5.47 -21.08
C ASN A 299 8.83 -6.18 -19.85
N PRO A 300 9.29 -5.84 -18.62
CA PRO A 300 8.66 -6.42 -17.45
C PRO A 300 7.21 -5.95 -17.39
N VAL A 301 6.28 -6.88 -17.16
CA VAL A 301 4.92 -6.52 -16.76
C VAL A 301 4.91 -6.45 -15.24
N ASP A 302 4.54 -5.30 -14.69
CA ASP A 302 4.58 -5.04 -13.25
C ASP A 302 3.27 -4.42 -12.78
N GLY A 303 3.09 -4.29 -11.46
CA GLY A 303 1.95 -3.63 -10.84
C GLY A 303 0.62 -4.26 -11.25
N CYS A 304 0.48 -5.56 -11.11
CA CYS A 304 -0.72 -6.23 -11.60
C CYS A 304 -1.96 -5.99 -10.75
N THR A 305 -3.12 -6.02 -11.38
CA THR A 305 -4.44 -6.09 -10.74
C THR A 305 -5.24 -7.24 -11.33
N VAL A 306 -5.89 -8.05 -10.49
CA VAL A 306 -6.77 -9.15 -10.93
C VAL A 306 -8.22 -8.91 -10.47
N ARG A 307 -9.19 -9.11 -11.37
CA ARG A 307 -10.65 -8.98 -11.11
C ARG A 307 -11.43 -9.98 -11.93
N THR A 308 -12.68 -10.27 -11.52
CA THR A 308 -13.63 -11.11 -12.28
C THR A 308 -14.92 -10.35 -12.59
N ASP A 309 -15.52 -10.68 -13.73
CA ASP A 309 -16.87 -10.21 -14.06
C ASP A 309 -17.94 -11.23 -13.61
N SER A 310 -19.23 -10.87 -13.71
CA SER A 310 -20.35 -11.71 -13.27
C SER A 310 -20.55 -13.00 -14.09
N ARG A 311 -19.82 -13.14 -15.20
CA ARG A 311 -19.84 -14.31 -16.11
C ARG A 311 -18.66 -15.23 -15.88
N GLY A 312 -17.79 -14.89 -14.90
CA GLY A 312 -16.60 -15.67 -14.54
C GLY A 312 -15.39 -15.43 -15.44
N VAL A 313 -15.41 -14.39 -16.28
CA VAL A 313 -14.19 -14.00 -16.97
C VAL A 313 -13.25 -13.35 -15.94
N ALA A 314 -12.06 -13.91 -15.82
CA ALA A 314 -11.00 -13.32 -15.01
C ALA A 314 -10.10 -12.43 -15.87
N TYR A 315 -9.79 -11.26 -15.36
CA TYR A 315 -8.95 -10.24 -16.00
C TYR A 315 -7.73 -9.98 -15.16
N VAL A 316 -6.56 -9.92 -15.79
CA VAL A 316 -5.31 -9.45 -15.16
C VAL A 316 -4.80 -8.29 -15.98
N PHE A 317 -4.47 -7.21 -15.29
CA PHE A 317 -3.90 -5.99 -15.84
C PHE A 317 -2.48 -5.80 -15.31
N GLY A 318 -1.70 -4.97 -15.97
CA GLY A 318 -0.38 -4.54 -15.55
C GLY A 318 0.20 -3.54 -16.52
N VAL A 319 1.27 -2.86 -16.15
CA VAL A 319 1.99 -1.90 -16.99
C VAL A 319 3.24 -2.53 -17.58
N ALA A 320 3.51 -2.31 -18.86
CA ALA A 320 4.73 -2.79 -19.54
C ALA A 320 5.04 -1.98 -20.79
N THR A 321 6.25 -2.09 -21.30
CA THR A 321 6.61 -1.52 -22.60
C THR A 321 6.09 -2.39 -23.75
N SER A 322 5.54 -1.76 -24.79
CA SER A 322 4.91 -2.46 -25.92
C SER A 322 5.91 -3.12 -26.87
N SER A 323 7.12 -2.59 -26.95
CA SER A 323 8.14 -3.05 -27.89
C SER A 323 9.53 -2.60 -27.45
N PRO A 324 10.57 -3.43 -27.64
CA PRO A 324 11.95 -3.03 -27.40
C PRO A 324 12.41 -1.80 -28.19
N ALA A 325 11.80 -1.57 -29.35
CA ALA A 325 12.18 -0.47 -30.24
C ALA A 325 11.61 0.89 -29.84
N ASN A 326 10.45 0.93 -29.18
CA ASN A 326 9.75 2.19 -28.89
C ASN A 326 9.81 2.62 -27.43
N HIS A 327 10.16 1.74 -26.51
CA HIS A 327 10.21 1.98 -25.05
C HIS A 327 8.98 2.70 -24.46
N GLN A 328 7.85 2.68 -25.20
CA GLN A 328 6.60 3.25 -24.71
C GLN A 328 5.89 2.22 -23.84
N ALA A 329 5.52 2.64 -22.64
CA ALA A 329 4.72 1.83 -21.75
C ALA A 329 3.23 1.94 -22.08
N PHE A 330 2.50 0.85 -21.82
CA PHE A 330 1.05 0.75 -21.98
C PHE A 330 0.48 -0.05 -20.81
N GLU A 331 -0.80 0.14 -20.53
CA GLU A 331 -1.57 -0.78 -19.72
C GLU A 331 -1.90 -2.02 -20.54
N PHE A 332 -1.61 -3.18 -19.99
CA PHE A 332 -1.84 -4.48 -20.62
C PHE A 332 -2.99 -5.20 -19.93
N MET A 333 -3.65 -6.09 -20.67
CA MET A 333 -4.70 -6.94 -20.16
C MET A 333 -4.53 -8.37 -20.70
N SER A 334 -4.72 -9.35 -19.81
CA SER A 334 -4.86 -10.77 -20.10
C SER A 334 -6.20 -11.26 -19.56
N LYS A 335 -6.78 -12.29 -20.18
CA LYS A 335 -8.08 -12.87 -19.77
C LYS A 335 -8.01 -14.38 -19.67
N SER A 336 -8.82 -14.91 -18.73
CA SER A 336 -9.17 -16.31 -18.65
C SER A 336 -10.70 -16.46 -18.74
N PHE A 337 -11.14 -17.43 -19.54
CA PHE A 337 -12.56 -17.76 -19.74
C PHE A 337 -12.94 -19.11 -19.13
N ASP A 338 -12.00 -19.78 -18.50
CA ASP A 338 -12.11 -21.16 -18.03
C ASP A 338 -11.73 -21.34 -16.55
N GLY A 339 -11.90 -20.27 -15.77
CA GLY A 339 -11.63 -20.28 -14.34
C GLY A 339 -10.14 -20.27 -13.97
N GLY A 340 -9.31 -19.66 -14.82
CA GLY A 340 -7.88 -19.52 -14.56
C GLY A 340 -7.02 -20.68 -15.08
N ARG A 341 -7.59 -21.64 -15.80
CA ARG A 341 -6.84 -22.78 -16.35
C ARG A 341 -5.96 -22.37 -17.54
N THR A 342 -6.47 -21.48 -18.38
CA THR A 342 -5.71 -20.89 -19.49
C THR A 342 -5.88 -19.38 -19.53
N TRP A 343 -4.86 -18.69 -20.06
CA TRP A 343 -4.81 -17.24 -20.12
C TRP A 343 -4.42 -16.77 -21.52
N SER A 344 -5.07 -15.71 -22.00
CA SER A 344 -4.63 -15.04 -23.21
C SER A 344 -3.27 -14.36 -22.99
N ARG A 345 -2.53 -14.14 -24.06
CA ARG A 345 -1.33 -13.29 -23.97
C ARG A 345 -1.74 -11.88 -23.58
N PRO A 346 -0.98 -11.20 -22.70
CA PRO A 346 -1.21 -9.79 -22.41
C PRO A 346 -1.12 -8.94 -23.68
N THR A 347 -2.12 -8.09 -23.89
CA THR A 347 -2.19 -7.15 -25.02
C THR A 347 -2.36 -5.74 -24.52
N PRO A 348 -1.75 -4.71 -25.17
CA PRO A 348 -1.93 -3.32 -24.77
C PRO A 348 -3.39 -2.90 -24.95
N VAL A 349 -3.92 -2.17 -23.98
CA VAL A 349 -5.33 -1.73 -23.96
C VAL A 349 -5.49 -0.22 -23.77
N VAL A 350 -4.62 0.42 -22.98
CA VAL A 350 -4.65 1.88 -22.72
C VAL A 350 -3.22 2.40 -22.75
N GLY A 351 -3.03 3.59 -23.27
CA GLY A 351 -1.73 4.26 -23.31
C GLY A 351 -1.53 5.09 -24.58
N PRO A 352 -0.31 5.63 -24.78
CA PRO A 352 0.90 5.37 -24.01
C PRO A 352 0.86 5.99 -22.62
N VAL A 353 1.60 5.39 -21.68
CA VAL A 353 1.80 5.92 -20.32
C VAL A 353 3.25 6.34 -20.13
N THR A 354 3.45 7.40 -19.33
CA THR A 354 4.77 7.95 -19.01
C THR A 354 4.96 7.91 -17.51
N GLN A 355 6.10 7.42 -17.07
CA GLN A 355 6.46 7.42 -15.66
C GLN A 355 6.80 8.84 -15.21
N PRO A 356 6.09 9.41 -14.22
CA PRO A 356 6.42 10.70 -13.64
C PRO A 356 7.59 10.57 -12.65
N GLY A 357 8.20 11.69 -12.31
CA GLY A 357 9.22 11.79 -11.27
C GLY A 357 10.62 12.04 -11.79
N VAL A 358 11.48 12.54 -10.91
CA VAL A 358 12.91 12.78 -11.15
C VAL A 358 13.72 11.65 -10.52
N PRO A 359 14.84 11.24 -11.13
CA PRO A 359 15.73 10.26 -10.53
C PRO A 359 16.29 10.78 -9.20
N ASP A 360 16.12 10.02 -8.12
CA ASP A 360 16.77 10.30 -6.85
C ASP A 360 18.24 9.84 -6.91
N PRO A 361 19.21 10.67 -6.51
CA PRO A 361 20.63 10.33 -6.65
C PRO A 361 21.11 9.24 -5.71
N VAL A 362 20.36 8.93 -4.65
CA VAL A 362 20.72 7.91 -3.64
C VAL A 362 20.13 6.56 -4.01
N ILE A 363 18.82 6.52 -4.29
CA ILE A 363 18.12 5.26 -4.57
C ILE A 363 18.11 4.91 -6.06
N GLY A 364 18.45 5.87 -6.95
CA GLY A 364 18.45 5.65 -8.40
C GLY A 364 17.08 5.38 -9.01
N ARG A 365 16.00 5.67 -8.27
CA ARG A 365 14.61 5.47 -8.68
C ARG A 365 13.90 6.81 -8.89
N PRO A 366 12.89 6.88 -9.76
CA PRO A 366 12.10 8.10 -9.92
C PRO A 366 11.28 8.40 -8.67
N THR A 367 11.26 9.68 -8.30
CA THR A 367 10.54 10.20 -7.13
C THR A 367 9.81 11.48 -7.49
N ILE A 368 8.70 11.77 -6.84
CA ILE A 368 8.05 13.06 -7.01
C ILE A 368 8.86 14.12 -6.26
N ASP A 369 9.27 15.16 -6.99
CA ASP A 369 10.05 16.30 -6.49
C ASP A 369 11.39 15.93 -5.80
N GLY A 370 11.97 14.79 -6.07
CA GLY A 370 13.18 14.34 -5.38
C GLY A 370 12.96 13.95 -3.92
N ILE A 371 11.71 13.75 -3.49
CA ILE A 371 11.40 13.28 -2.14
C ILE A 371 11.53 11.76 -2.09
N ALA A 372 12.52 11.26 -1.40
CA ALA A 372 12.87 9.84 -1.37
C ALA A 372 11.70 8.91 -0.99
N GLY A 373 10.86 9.34 -0.04
CA GLY A 373 9.66 8.60 0.34
C GLY A 373 8.56 8.58 -0.72
N ALA A 374 8.56 9.51 -1.68
CA ALA A 374 7.57 9.62 -2.74
C ALA A 374 8.06 8.97 -4.05
N ARG A 375 8.51 7.74 -3.96
CA ARG A 375 8.87 6.89 -5.10
C ARG A 375 7.71 6.78 -6.07
N SER A 376 7.96 6.81 -7.36
CA SER A 376 6.91 6.81 -8.38
C SER A 376 7.07 5.69 -9.41
N ASP A 377 7.83 4.65 -9.08
CA ASP A 377 8.09 3.50 -9.98
C ASP A 377 6.81 2.88 -10.51
N LEU A 378 5.85 2.64 -9.64
CA LEU A 378 4.56 2.02 -9.95
C LEU A 378 3.40 3.03 -10.08
N ALA A 379 3.68 4.33 -10.08
CA ALA A 379 2.63 5.32 -10.32
C ALA A 379 1.85 5.07 -11.64
N PRO A 380 2.47 4.58 -12.73
CA PRO A 380 1.75 4.18 -13.92
C PRO A 380 1.03 2.84 -13.84
N ALA A 381 1.22 2.04 -12.78
CA ALA A 381 0.55 0.73 -12.70
C ALA A 381 -0.98 0.88 -12.64
N PRO A 382 -1.74 0.04 -13.39
CA PRO A 382 -3.18 0.16 -13.45
C PRO A 382 -3.85 -0.40 -12.21
N SER A 383 -4.61 0.43 -11.50
CA SER A 383 -5.59 -0.06 -10.53
C SER A 383 -6.95 -0.19 -11.21
N VAL A 384 -7.65 -1.31 -10.99
CA VAL A 384 -8.85 -1.67 -11.75
C VAL A 384 -9.94 -2.22 -10.84
N ASP A 385 -11.19 -1.90 -11.15
CA ASP A 385 -12.35 -2.54 -10.54
C ASP A 385 -13.42 -2.85 -11.59
N ILE A 386 -14.32 -3.80 -11.28
CA ILE A 386 -15.36 -4.29 -12.20
C ILE A 386 -16.71 -4.36 -11.50
N ALA A 387 -17.73 -3.76 -12.10
CA ALA A 387 -19.12 -3.80 -11.62
C ALA A 387 -19.75 -5.18 -11.85
N ASN A 388 -19.34 -6.18 -11.08
CA ASN A 388 -19.70 -7.59 -11.27
C ASN A 388 -21.01 -8.01 -10.57
N GLY A 389 -21.73 -7.07 -9.94
CA GLY A 389 -23.03 -7.34 -9.30
C GLY A 389 -22.96 -8.16 -8.01
N ALA A 390 -21.77 -8.32 -7.39
CA ALA A 390 -21.63 -9.08 -6.14
C ALA A 390 -22.63 -8.59 -5.05
N PRO A 391 -23.12 -9.51 -4.21
CA PRO A 391 -22.82 -10.94 -4.11
C PRO A 391 -23.56 -11.84 -5.11
N THR A 392 -24.62 -11.36 -5.79
CA THR A 392 -25.48 -12.20 -6.62
C THR A 392 -25.07 -12.24 -8.10
N GLY A 393 -24.52 -11.14 -8.62
CA GLY A 393 -24.25 -10.94 -10.03
C GLY A 393 -25.47 -10.47 -10.86
N ALA A 394 -26.66 -10.36 -10.27
CA ALA A 394 -27.92 -10.16 -10.99
C ALA A 394 -28.04 -8.78 -11.67
N ASP A 395 -27.45 -7.73 -11.06
CA ASP A 395 -27.47 -6.35 -11.54
C ASP A 395 -26.12 -5.87 -12.10
N ALA A 396 -25.25 -6.82 -12.43
CA ALA A 396 -23.92 -6.54 -12.96
C ALA A 396 -23.99 -5.81 -14.31
N THR A 397 -23.28 -4.70 -14.42
CA THR A 397 -23.03 -4.06 -15.72
C THR A 397 -21.74 -4.58 -16.38
N ASN A 398 -20.89 -5.23 -15.58
CA ASN A 398 -19.55 -5.69 -15.98
C ASN A 398 -18.66 -4.56 -16.57
N ARG A 399 -18.97 -3.32 -16.22
CA ARG A 399 -18.13 -2.17 -16.55
C ARG A 399 -16.79 -2.31 -15.84
N ILE A 400 -15.72 -2.15 -16.58
CA ILE A 400 -14.35 -2.08 -16.08
C ILE A 400 -14.00 -0.61 -15.96
N VAL A 401 -13.47 -0.21 -14.81
CA VAL A 401 -12.88 1.11 -14.56
C VAL A 401 -11.42 0.95 -14.18
N MET A 402 -10.58 1.86 -14.68
CA MET A 402 -9.14 1.84 -14.48
C MET A 402 -8.66 3.25 -14.13
N THR A 403 -7.73 3.34 -13.18
CA THR A 403 -6.95 4.57 -12.93
C THR A 403 -5.47 4.26 -12.85
N TYR A 404 -4.65 5.24 -13.19
CA TYR A 404 -3.20 5.21 -13.09
C TYR A 404 -2.67 6.65 -13.05
N VAL A 405 -1.42 6.84 -12.64
CA VAL A 405 -0.77 8.15 -12.66
C VAL A 405 0.28 8.18 -13.78
N SER A 406 0.21 9.19 -14.62
CA SER A 406 1.12 9.36 -15.76
C SER A 406 1.30 10.85 -16.07
N GLY A 407 2.33 11.21 -16.79
CA GLY A 407 2.54 12.59 -17.25
C GLY A 407 3.96 13.07 -17.07
N GLU A 408 4.12 14.40 -17.14
CA GLU A 408 5.43 15.05 -17.06
C GLU A 408 5.95 15.06 -15.61
N ILE A 409 7.26 15.18 -15.47
CA ILE A 409 7.97 15.26 -14.19
C ILE A 409 7.33 16.29 -13.24
N THR A 410 6.98 17.46 -13.76
CA THR A 410 6.47 18.57 -12.96
C THR A 410 4.98 18.52 -12.72
N LYS A 411 4.24 17.74 -13.52
CA LYS A 411 2.78 17.66 -13.46
C LYS A 411 2.27 16.26 -13.80
N PRO A 412 2.42 15.29 -12.88
CA PRO A 412 1.76 14.00 -13.01
C PRO A 412 0.23 14.16 -12.89
N HIS A 413 -0.50 13.49 -13.76
CA HIS A 413 -1.96 13.47 -13.82
C HIS A 413 -2.51 12.14 -13.31
N VAL A 414 -3.70 12.17 -12.72
CA VAL A 414 -4.50 10.99 -12.41
C VAL A 414 -5.43 10.72 -13.59
N PHE A 415 -5.17 9.66 -14.33
CA PHE A 415 -5.97 9.28 -15.48
C PHE A 415 -7.05 8.27 -15.12
N PHE A 416 -8.19 8.40 -15.77
CA PHE A 416 -9.32 7.48 -15.71
C PHE A 416 -9.65 6.97 -17.12
N ALA A 417 -9.82 5.66 -17.23
CA ALA A 417 -10.30 4.99 -18.43
C ALA A 417 -11.37 3.95 -18.07
N GLU A 418 -12.29 3.64 -18.98
CA GLU A 418 -13.34 2.66 -18.76
C GLU A 418 -13.66 1.83 -20.00
N SER A 419 -14.17 0.62 -19.78
CA SER A 419 -14.69 -0.26 -20.82
C SER A 419 -16.03 -0.85 -20.40
N THR A 420 -16.99 -0.87 -21.34
CA THR A 420 -18.32 -1.50 -21.16
C THR A 420 -18.49 -2.80 -21.95
N ASN A 421 -17.44 -3.26 -22.62
CA ASN A 421 -17.48 -4.45 -23.50
C ASN A 421 -16.35 -5.44 -23.17
N GLY A 422 -16.02 -5.56 -21.88
CA GLY A 422 -15.02 -6.51 -21.41
C GLY A 422 -13.59 -6.18 -21.85
N GLY A 423 -13.26 -4.89 -22.01
CA GLY A 423 -11.93 -4.44 -22.41
C GLY A 423 -11.64 -4.53 -23.91
N ALA A 424 -12.66 -4.78 -24.76
CA ALA A 424 -12.47 -4.78 -26.21
C ALA A 424 -12.22 -3.38 -26.77
N THR A 425 -12.85 -2.38 -26.19
CA THR A 425 -12.60 -0.95 -26.43
C THR A 425 -12.62 -0.17 -25.14
N TRP A 426 -11.92 0.96 -25.11
CA TRP A 426 -11.80 1.81 -23.95
C TRP A 426 -12.19 3.26 -24.28
N ALA A 427 -12.95 3.89 -23.39
CA ALA A 427 -13.20 5.32 -23.38
C ALA A 427 -12.18 5.99 -22.45
N GLY A 428 -11.64 7.11 -22.86
CA GLY A 428 -10.52 7.79 -22.18
C GLY A 428 -9.18 7.43 -22.85
N PRO A 429 -8.02 7.63 -22.17
CA PRO A 429 -7.91 8.18 -20.80
C PRO A 429 -8.27 9.68 -20.71
N ARG A 430 -8.75 10.10 -19.55
CA ARG A 430 -8.95 11.52 -19.21
C ARG A 430 -8.40 11.83 -17.84
N ALA A 431 -7.78 13.01 -17.67
CA ALA A 431 -7.33 13.51 -16.37
C ALA A 431 -8.54 13.88 -15.49
N ILE A 432 -8.48 13.50 -14.22
CA ILE A 432 -9.60 13.66 -13.27
C ILE A 432 -9.24 14.34 -11.96
N GLU A 433 -7.97 14.58 -11.72
CA GLU A 433 -7.48 15.25 -10.50
C GLU A 433 -7.94 16.71 -10.40
N GLY A 434 -7.86 17.26 -9.18
CA GLY A 434 -8.10 18.69 -8.95
C GLY A 434 -7.10 19.57 -9.72
N PRO A 435 -7.46 20.82 -10.06
CA PRO A 435 -6.66 21.67 -10.97
C PRO A 435 -5.23 21.95 -10.50
N THR A 436 -4.99 21.89 -9.19
CA THR A 436 -3.68 22.17 -8.57
C THR A 436 -2.96 20.91 -8.11
N ASP A 437 -3.63 19.76 -8.18
CA ASP A 437 -3.11 18.49 -7.69
C ASP A 437 -2.10 17.90 -8.68
N ARG A 438 -1.11 17.24 -8.15
CA ARG A 438 -0.15 16.41 -8.86
C ARG A 438 -0.21 15.02 -8.26
N GLY A 439 -0.68 14.04 -9.04
CA GLY A 439 -0.96 12.69 -8.55
C GLY A 439 0.31 11.93 -8.19
N LEU A 440 0.21 11.03 -7.20
CA LEU A 440 1.26 10.07 -6.85
C LEU A 440 0.77 8.63 -7.05
N TYR A 441 -0.29 8.19 -6.39
CA TYR A 441 -0.91 6.88 -6.53
C TYR A 441 -2.42 7.04 -6.63
N THR A 442 -3.12 6.08 -7.24
CA THR A 442 -4.57 6.16 -7.42
C THR A 442 -5.22 4.77 -7.47
N ALA A 443 -6.47 4.68 -7.05
CA ALA A 443 -7.28 3.48 -7.22
C ALA A 443 -8.77 3.83 -7.42
N PRO A 444 -9.44 3.17 -8.38
CA PRO A 444 -10.87 3.30 -8.58
C PRO A 444 -11.63 2.22 -7.78
N ALA A 445 -12.89 2.50 -7.52
CA ALA A 445 -13.88 1.51 -7.11
C ALA A 445 -15.20 1.80 -7.80
N ILE A 446 -15.87 0.78 -8.29
CA ILE A 446 -17.19 0.90 -8.90
C ILE A 446 -18.22 0.10 -8.11
N SER A 447 -19.39 0.70 -7.85
CA SER A 447 -20.47 -0.03 -7.17
C SER A 447 -20.84 -1.29 -7.96
N PRO A 448 -21.23 -2.39 -7.28
CA PRO A 448 -21.54 -3.66 -7.94
C PRO A 448 -22.56 -3.53 -9.08
N ASP A 449 -23.52 -2.61 -8.96
CA ASP A 449 -24.52 -2.28 -9.99
C ASP A 449 -24.04 -1.29 -11.07
N GLY A 450 -22.79 -0.84 -10.98
CA GLY A 450 -22.17 0.05 -11.95
C GLY A 450 -22.61 1.51 -11.93
N LYS A 451 -23.38 1.97 -10.91
CA LYS A 451 -23.96 3.32 -10.89
C LYS A 451 -23.05 4.40 -10.32
N ASN A 452 -22.16 4.05 -9.42
CA ASN A 452 -21.27 4.99 -8.75
C ASN A 452 -19.82 4.56 -8.93
N VAL A 453 -18.98 5.50 -9.28
CA VAL A 453 -17.52 5.33 -9.35
C VAL A 453 -16.89 6.24 -8.32
N TYR A 454 -16.02 5.69 -7.48
CA TYR A 454 -15.19 6.40 -6.54
C TYR A 454 -13.74 6.28 -7.00
N VAL A 455 -12.93 7.29 -6.74
CA VAL A 455 -11.49 7.25 -6.99
C VAL A 455 -10.79 7.87 -5.80
N VAL A 456 -9.80 7.18 -5.27
CA VAL A 456 -8.86 7.73 -4.30
C VAL A 456 -7.52 8.02 -5.00
N TYR A 457 -6.84 9.09 -4.60
CA TYR A 457 -5.47 9.33 -4.98
C TYR A 457 -4.72 10.10 -3.90
N ASN A 458 -3.41 9.88 -3.81
CA ASN A 458 -2.52 10.79 -3.11
C ASN A 458 -2.14 11.94 -4.05
N ALA A 459 -2.10 13.18 -3.53
CA ALA A 459 -1.76 14.36 -4.30
C ALA A 459 -0.76 15.27 -3.59
N PHE A 460 0.24 15.70 -4.34
CA PHE A 460 1.03 16.89 -3.98
C PHE A 460 0.24 18.12 -4.36
N THR A 461 -0.09 18.96 -3.39
CA THR A 461 -0.89 20.20 -3.61
C THR A 461 0.00 21.44 -3.78
N THR A 462 1.30 21.29 -3.59
CA THR A 462 2.28 22.35 -3.87
C THR A 462 2.79 22.25 -5.31
N PRO A 463 3.15 23.36 -5.96
CA PRO A 463 3.86 23.33 -7.24
C PRO A 463 5.17 22.54 -7.15
N TYR A 464 5.63 22.04 -8.30
CA TYR A 464 6.95 21.39 -8.40
C TYR A 464 8.05 22.24 -7.77
N ARG A 465 8.92 21.58 -7.03
CA ARG A 465 10.10 22.19 -6.40
C ARG A 465 11.33 21.35 -6.74
N PRO A 466 12.38 21.96 -7.31
CA PRO A 466 13.59 21.24 -7.67
C PRO A 466 14.57 21.04 -6.50
N THR A 467 14.19 21.46 -5.28
CA THR A 467 15.05 21.36 -4.09
C THR A 467 14.34 20.64 -2.96
N THR A 468 15.07 19.83 -2.19
CA THR A 468 14.54 19.10 -1.04
C THR A 468 14.26 19.99 0.17
N ALA A 469 14.86 21.18 0.24
CA ALA A 469 14.77 22.10 1.38
C ALA A 469 13.42 22.83 1.53
N THR A 470 12.50 22.70 0.58
CA THR A 470 11.23 23.43 0.59
C THR A 470 10.07 22.51 0.98
N PRO A 471 9.23 22.91 1.95
CA PRO A 471 8.07 22.12 2.36
C PRO A 471 7.16 21.71 1.21
N ARG A 472 6.61 20.50 1.32
CA ARG A 472 5.60 19.92 0.42
C ARG A 472 4.30 19.72 1.20
N SER A 473 3.22 19.52 0.45
CA SER A 473 1.94 19.15 1.04
C SER A 473 1.38 17.96 0.28
N LEU A 474 1.28 16.83 0.97
CA LEU A 474 0.66 15.59 0.49
C LEU A 474 -0.70 15.43 1.17
N VAL A 475 -1.73 15.06 0.41
CA VAL A 475 -3.08 14.79 0.90
C VAL A 475 -3.62 13.52 0.26
N GLY A 476 -4.57 12.86 0.93
CA GLY A 476 -5.49 11.91 0.29
C GLY A 476 -6.70 12.65 -0.28
N VAL A 477 -7.12 12.31 -1.48
CA VAL A 477 -8.29 12.90 -2.14
C VAL A 477 -9.25 11.81 -2.59
N VAL A 478 -10.55 12.01 -2.36
CA VAL A 478 -11.57 11.07 -2.82
C VAL A 478 -12.55 11.79 -3.75
N LEU A 479 -12.66 11.24 -4.95
CA LEU A 479 -13.60 11.71 -5.96
C LEU A 479 -14.80 10.75 -6.09
N LYS A 480 -15.92 11.28 -6.57
CA LYS A 480 -17.09 10.49 -6.95
C LYS A 480 -17.65 10.95 -8.30
N ALA A 481 -18.10 9.99 -9.10
CA ALA A 481 -18.89 10.24 -10.29
C ALA A 481 -20.06 9.25 -10.36
N SER A 482 -21.14 9.65 -11.01
CA SER A 482 -22.24 8.74 -11.38
C SER A 482 -22.00 8.16 -12.76
N ALA A 483 -22.34 6.90 -12.93
CA ALA A 483 -22.28 6.22 -14.21
C ALA A 483 -23.68 5.78 -14.65
N GLY A 484 -24.02 6.05 -15.90
CA GLY A 484 -25.27 5.54 -16.49
C GLY A 484 -25.14 4.05 -16.83
N ALA A 485 -26.23 3.32 -16.92
CA ALA A 485 -26.21 1.89 -17.26
C ALA A 485 -25.52 1.59 -18.60
N THR A 486 -25.63 2.49 -19.55
CA THR A 486 -25.07 2.36 -20.93
C THR A 486 -24.21 3.56 -21.36
N GLY A 487 -24.23 4.66 -20.59
CA GLY A 487 -23.46 5.88 -20.86
C GLY A 487 -22.05 5.84 -20.24
N ALA A 488 -21.21 6.77 -20.66
CA ALA A 488 -19.91 6.99 -20.02
C ALA A 488 -20.07 7.48 -18.57
N THR A 489 -19.07 7.23 -17.74
CA THR A 489 -18.96 7.83 -16.40
C THR A 489 -18.91 9.34 -16.50
N GLY A 490 -19.75 10.02 -15.73
CA GLY A 490 -19.87 11.48 -15.69
C GLY A 490 -18.63 12.19 -15.19
N ALA A 491 -18.75 13.49 -14.96
CA ALA A 491 -17.69 14.28 -14.35
C ALA A 491 -17.47 13.85 -12.89
N PHE A 492 -16.21 13.78 -12.49
CA PHE A 492 -15.82 13.54 -11.11
C PHE A 492 -15.96 14.81 -10.27
N THR A 493 -16.45 14.65 -9.06
CA THR A 493 -16.54 15.70 -8.05
C THR A 493 -15.74 15.27 -6.83
N GLU A 494 -14.94 16.15 -6.29
CA GLU A 494 -14.26 15.92 -5.01
C GLU A 494 -15.30 15.84 -3.90
N ILE A 495 -15.29 14.76 -3.15
CA ILE A 495 -16.19 14.51 -2.02
C ILE A 495 -15.46 14.53 -0.69
N HIS A 496 -14.13 14.40 -0.73
CA HIS A 496 -13.28 14.46 0.46
C HIS A 496 -11.84 14.84 0.10
N ARG A 497 -11.24 15.59 1.00
CA ARG A 497 -9.80 15.93 0.98
C ARG A 497 -9.26 15.84 2.40
N GLY A 498 -8.28 14.97 2.61
CA GLY A 498 -7.61 14.76 3.88
C GLY A 498 -6.79 15.95 4.35
N ALA A 499 -6.40 15.95 5.61
CA ALA A 499 -5.49 16.95 6.14
C ALA A 499 -4.09 16.82 5.50
N PRO A 500 -3.38 17.94 5.27
CA PRO A 500 -2.07 17.90 4.65
C PRO A 500 -0.98 17.41 5.61
N GLY A 501 0.01 16.69 5.06
CA GLY A 501 1.26 16.35 5.72
C GLY A 501 2.45 16.66 4.82
N ASP A 502 3.64 16.83 5.40
CA ASP A 502 4.86 17.01 4.62
C ASP A 502 5.51 15.64 4.36
N PRO A 503 5.55 15.16 3.10
CA PRO A 503 6.10 13.84 2.78
C PRO A 503 7.61 13.74 3.01
N ARG A 504 8.34 14.85 3.20
CA ARG A 504 9.75 14.82 3.54
C ARG A 504 10.00 14.18 4.92
N GLY A 505 9.03 14.35 5.84
CA GLY A 505 9.10 13.74 7.18
C GLY A 505 8.78 12.25 7.21
N SER A 506 8.30 11.67 6.12
CA SER A 506 7.82 10.28 6.05
C SER A 506 8.91 9.26 5.78
N SER A 507 10.13 9.62 5.73
CA SER A 507 11.12 8.60 5.52
C SER A 507 11.52 8.02 6.88
N GLN A 508 11.99 6.96 7.02
CA GLN A 508 12.75 6.04 6.28
C GLN A 508 13.45 5.11 7.24
N ASN A 509 13.21 3.86 7.08
CA ASN A 509 13.90 2.90 7.91
C ASN A 509 15.40 2.95 7.68
N ASN A 510 15.87 3.35 6.50
CA ASN A 510 17.28 3.44 6.26
C ASN A 510 17.73 4.59 5.35
N LEU A 511 17.02 5.67 5.24
CA LEU A 511 17.35 6.87 4.45
C LEU A 511 17.67 6.62 2.95
N VAL A 512 17.62 5.39 2.48
CA VAL A 512 18.06 4.98 1.14
C VAL A 512 16.96 4.29 0.35
N ALA A 513 16.17 3.42 0.98
CA ALA A 513 15.29 2.52 0.25
C ALA A 513 13.80 2.69 0.58
N GLU A 514 13.45 3.59 1.49
CA GLU A 514 12.13 3.65 2.02
C GLU A 514 11.19 4.62 1.34
N PHE A 515 9.89 4.39 1.43
CA PHE A 515 8.91 5.06 0.61
C PHE A 515 7.51 5.09 1.26
N LEU A 516 6.64 5.95 0.72
CA LEU A 516 5.23 6.07 1.14
C LEU A 516 4.33 4.94 0.63
N GLY A 517 4.89 3.94 -0.02
CA GLY A 517 4.16 2.88 -0.68
C GLY A 517 4.04 3.10 -2.18
N ASP A 518 3.51 2.11 -2.87
CA ASP A 518 3.33 2.12 -4.33
C ASP A 518 1.84 2.20 -4.72
N TYR A 519 0.90 2.13 -3.76
CA TYR A 519 -0.54 2.12 -4.04
C TYR A 519 -1.40 2.67 -2.91
N VAL A 520 -2.64 2.95 -3.25
CA VAL A 520 -3.78 3.30 -2.38
C VAL A 520 -4.98 2.46 -2.81
N TYR A 521 -6.05 2.39 -1.99
CA TYR A 521 -7.19 1.55 -2.33
C TYR A 521 -8.53 2.21 -2.07
N ALA A 522 -9.52 1.84 -2.89
CA ALA A 522 -10.92 2.17 -2.69
C ALA A 522 -11.79 0.91 -2.85
N VAL A 523 -12.95 0.93 -2.21
CA VAL A 523 -14.03 -0.04 -2.38
C VAL A 523 -15.36 0.68 -2.55
N ALA A 524 -16.28 0.05 -3.26
CA ALA A 524 -17.62 0.58 -3.44
C ALA A 524 -18.68 -0.50 -3.17
N THR A 525 -19.75 -0.09 -2.51
CA THR A 525 -20.97 -0.86 -2.34
C THR A 525 -22.09 -0.20 -3.14
N ARG A 526 -23.32 -0.74 -3.09
CA ARG A 526 -24.48 -0.07 -3.71
C ARG A 526 -24.87 1.23 -3.03
N THR A 527 -24.46 1.44 -1.77
CA THR A 527 -24.91 2.55 -0.94
C THR A 527 -23.81 3.53 -0.56
N TYR A 528 -22.56 3.12 -0.54
CA TYR A 528 -21.42 3.95 -0.14
C TYR A 528 -20.12 3.53 -0.84
N GLY A 529 -19.14 4.43 -0.81
CA GLY A 529 -17.73 4.14 -1.13
C GLY A 529 -16.85 4.42 0.09
N ALA A 530 -15.75 3.69 0.19
CA ALA A 530 -14.71 3.92 1.18
C ALA A 530 -13.33 3.86 0.51
N ALA A 531 -12.37 4.58 1.09
CA ALA A 531 -11.03 4.71 0.56
C ALA A 531 -9.99 4.75 1.68
N VAL A 532 -8.78 4.29 1.39
CA VAL A 532 -7.60 4.37 2.26
C VAL A 532 -6.42 4.96 1.48
N TRP A 533 -5.57 5.74 2.17
CA TRP A 533 -4.41 6.39 1.55
C TRP A 533 -3.25 6.51 2.52
N ASN A 534 -2.06 6.74 1.97
CA ASN A 534 -0.83 7.02 2.72
C ASN A 534 -0.85 8.47 3.22
N ASP A 535 -0.51 8.68 4.48
CA ASP A 535 -0.61 9.98 5.14
C ASP A 535 0.64 10.31 5.97
N THR A 536 1.04 11.56 5.93
CA THR A 536 2.26 12.04 6.59
C THR A 536 2.01 13.20 7.57
N ARG A 537 0.74 13.45 7.92
CA ARG A 537 0.37 14.58 8.79
C ARG A 537 0.99 14.54 10.20
N PHE A 538 1.36 13.37 10.67
CA PHE A 538 2.03 13.18 11.97
C PHE A 538 3.54 12.99 11.85
N ALA A 539 4.10 13.08 10.66
CA ALA A 539 5.54 13.07 10.45
C ALA A 539 6.12 14.48 10.62
N ALA A 540 7.26 14.58 11.27
CA ALA A 540 8.02 15.82 11.34
C ALA A 540 9.17 15.79 10.33
N ASP A 541 9.37 16.88 9.63
CA ASP A 541 10.51 17.07 8.74
C ASP A 541 11.84 17.11 9.50
N CYS A 542 12.92 16.72 8.83
CA CYS A 542 14.28 16.76 9.36
C CYS A 542 15.20 17.60 8.46
N PRO A 543 15.48 18.86 8.82
CA PRO A 543 16.33 19.74 8.01
C PRO A 543 17.74 19.20 7.73
N ALA A 544 18.30 18.39 8.63
CA ALA A 544 19.61 17.77 8.41
C ALA A 544 19.57 16.74 7.28
N ILE A 545 18.51 15.93 7.20
CA ILE A 545 18.28 14.99 6.11
C ILE A 545 18.04 15.72 4.79
N ASP A 546 17.24 16.77 4.78
CA ASP A 546 17.01 17.59 3.61
C ASP A 546 18.31 18.20 3.07
N ALA A 547 19.12 18.76 3.95
CA ALA A 547 20.42 19.35 3.57
C ALA A 547 21.37 18.29 3.00
N TRP A 548 21.41 17.10 3.60
CA TRP A 548 22.22 16.00 3.09
C TRP A 548 21.77 15.57 1.69
N ARG A 549 20.48 15.34 1.47
CA ARG A 549 19.94 14.97 0.15
C ARG A 549 20.20 16.05 -0.90
N GLN A 550 19.99 17.31 -0.55
CA GLN A 550 20.28 18.43 -1.44
C GLN A 550 21.77 18.49 -1.81
N SER A 551 22.65 18.12 -0.89
CA SER A 551 24.10 18.09 -1.16
C SER A 551 24.47 17.00 -2.16
N LEU A 552 23.76 15.87 -2.16
CA LEU A 552 23.94 14.80 -3.14
C LEU A 552 23.50 15.26 -4.54
N GLU A 553 22.34 15.90 -4.64
CA GLU A 553 21.85 16.46 -5.91
C GLU A 553 22.79 17.51 -6.48
N ASN A 554 23.42 18.32 -5.62
CA ASN A 554 24.37 19.35 -6.01
C ASN A 554 25.77 18.78 -6.37
N GLY A 555 25.99 17.47 -6.21
CA GLY A 555 27.28 16.82 -6.43
C GLY A 555 28.39 17.23 -5.41
N ALA A 556 28.00 17.76 -4.27
CA ALA A 556 28.88 18.22 -3.19
C ALA A 556 28.45 17.60 -1.85
N PRO A 557 28.56 16.27 -1.66
CA PRO A 557 27.98 15.55 -0.55
C PRO A 557 28.58 15.99 0.79
N ILE A 558 27.72 16.29 1.75
CA ILE A 558 28.06 16.45 3.17
C ILE A 558 27.96 15.10 3.90
N ALA A 559 28.40 15.07 5.16
CA ALA A 559 28.24 13.88 5.98
C ALA A 559 26.76 13.51 6.14
N ARG A 560 26.47 12.20 6.09
CA ARG A 560 25.13 11.68 6.34
C ARG A 560 24.76 11.94 7.80
N PRO A 561 23.60 12.54 8.08
CA PRO A 561 23.18 12.80 9.45
C PRO A 561 22.79 11.52 10.18
N ALA A 562 22.80 11.59 11.53
CA ALA A 562 22.28 10.55 12.40
C ALA A 562 20.86 10.94 12.84
N PRO A 563 19.80 10.29 12.35
CA PRO A 563 18.41 10.70 12.61
C PRO A 563 18.06 10.78 14.09
N GLN A 564 18.58 9.91 14.94
CA GLN A 564 18.39 9.96 16.38
C GLN A 564 18.86 11.24 17.04
N GLN A 565 19.91 11.85 16.50
CA GLN A 565 20.57 13.00 17.11
C GLN A 565 20.10 14.30 16.49
N GLU A 566 19.70 14.26 15.22
CA GLU A 566 19.51 15.44 14.40
C GLU A 566 18.07 15.66 13.95
N CYS A 567 17.22 14.61 14.03
CA CYS A 567 15.84 14.68 13.60
C CYS A 567 14.86 14.71 14.79
N PRO A 568 13.65 15.28 14.60
CA PRO A 568 12.56 15.12 15.56
C PRO A 568 12.16 13.65 15.75
N ALA A 569 11.62 13.31 16.92
CA ALA A 569 11.23 11.94 17.27
C ALA A 569 10.16 11.33 16.33
N THR A 570 9.37 12.15 15.65
CA THR A 570 8.34 11.71 14.68
C THR A 570 8.82 11.73 13.23
N PHE A 571 10.10 11.98 12.99
CA PHE A 571 10.70 11.79 11.67
C PHE A 571 10.66 10.30 11.29
N GLY A 572 10.29 10.02 10.07
CA GLY A 572 10.10 8.65 9.60
C GLY A 572 8.68 8.12 9.76
N ASN A 573 7.77 8.88 10.38
CA ASN A 573 6.40 8.46 10.60
C ASN A 573 5.56 8.54 9.30
N SER A 574 4.67 7.57 9.11
CA SER A 574 3.57 7.61 8.15
C SER A 574 2.44 6.75 8.68
N ASP A 575 1.22 7.06 8.27
CA ASP A 575 0.01 6.39 8.75
C ASP A 575 -0.93 6.08 7.59
N ILE A 576 -1.90 5.20 7.82
CA ILE A 576 -3.00 4.97 6.90
C ILE A 576 -4.24 5.68 7.43
N PHE A 577 -4.78 6.55 6.60
CA PHE A 577 -6.07 7.20 6.84
C PHE A 577 -7.12 6.70 5.88
N SER A 578 -8.37 6.84 6.28
CA SER A 578 -9.53 6.44 5.48
C SER A 578 -10.64 7.48 5.52
N PHE A 579 -11.51 7.38 4.51
CA PHE A 579 -12.77 8.11 4.44
C PHE A 579 -13.88 7.19 3.94
N THR A 580 -15.10 7.39 4.42
CA THR A 580 -16.26 6.66 3.96
C THR A 580 -17.45 7.60 3.74
N THR A 581 -18.24 7.32 2.70
CA THR A 581 -19.53 8.00 2.47
C THR A 581 -20.70 7.27 3.13
N ALA A 582 -20.44 6.27 3.97
CA ALA A 582 -21.50 5.54 4.67
C ALA A 582 -22.29 6.47 5.60
N PRO A 583 -23.64 6.38 5.61
CA PRO A 583 -24.53 7.23 6.37
C PRO A 583 -24.39 7.07 7.89
#